data_651840367dc367e1a92d26576673a5c8
#
_entry.id   651840367dc367e1a92d26576673a5c8
#
_cell.length_a   1.000
_cell.length_b   1.000
_cell.length_c   1.000
_cell.angle_alpha   90.00
_cell.angle_beta   90.00
_cell.angle_gamma   90.00
#
_symmetry.space_group_name_H-M   'P 1'
#
loop_
_entity.id
_entity.type
_entity.pdbx_description
1 polymer ?
#
loop_
_entity_poly.entity_id
_entity_poly.type
_entity_poly.pdbx_seq_one_letter_code
_entity_poly.pdbx_strand_id
1 'polypeptide(L)'
;MELNPYFYSAPDLADFYGFKFSYDNELFGTTAHYALSNEDTQKNGNIYNLEARLNILGFALSTGYIETQKDVGAGNISSFGDNMSPLDDGEQVYSADAKTIYATAAYPINDLTLKAIYGSTQFDENNLDADELNLIAEYSITEELNTALTYVDYKEDQNDSNYEKLFANITYSF
;
A
#
# COMPACT_ATOMS: atom_id res chain seq x y z
N MET A 1 -2.36 20.64 3.94
CA MET A 1 -3.45 20.21 3.05
C MET A 1 -2.91 20.23 1.64
N GLU A 2 -3.00 19.13 0.94
CA GLU A 2 -2.53 18.95 -0.43
C GLU A 2 -3.65 18.36 -1.28
N LEU A 3 -3.69 18.77 -2.57
CA LEU A 3 -4.64 18.31 -3.55
C LEU A 3 -3.86 18.01 -4.83
N ASN A 4 -3.80 16.77 -5.24
CA ASN A 4 -2.98 16.32 -6.37
C ASN A 4 -3.83 15.52 -7.37
N PRO A 5 -4.44 16.18 -8.39
CA PRO A 5 -4.96 15.48 -9.55
C PRO A 5 -3.80 15.10 -10.48
N TYR A 6 -3.86 13.92 -11.09
CA TYR A 6 -2.84 13.47 -12.03
C TYR A 6 -3.41 12.69 -13.20
N PHE A 7 -2.62 12.64 -14.26
CA PHE A 7 -2.89 11.88 -15.47
C PHE A 7 -1.59 11.26 -15.98
N TYR A 8 -1.65 9.98 -16.33
CA TYR A 8 -0.58 9.28 -17.05
C TYR A 8 -1.17 8.59 -18.26
N SER A 9 -0.38 8.47 -19.34
CA SER A 9 -0.74 7.71 -20.52
C SER A 9 0.33 6.67 -20.81
N ALA A 10 -0.08 5.41 -20.92
CA ALA A 10 0.73 4.31 -21.42
C ALA A 10 0.15 3.91 -22.79
N PRO A 11 0.71 4.41 -23.92
CA PRO A 11 0.18 4.17 -25.26
C PRO A 11 -0.02 2.69 -25.54
N ASP A 12 -1.13 2.36 -26.19
CA ASP A 12 -1.55 0.99 -26.54
C ASP A 12 -1.85 0.07 -25.33
N LEU A 13 -1.96 0.63 -24.12
CA LEU A 13 -2.26 -0.11 -22.92
C LEU A 13 -3.42 0.51 -22.13
N ALA A 14 -3.24 1.69 -21.58
CA ALA A 14 -4.24 2.37 -20.75
C ALA A 14 -3.93 3.86 -20.52
N ASP A 15 -4.96 4.61 -20.20
CA ASP A 15 -4.86 5.95 -19.60
C ASP A 15 -5.24 5.91 -18.12
N PHE A 16 -4.43 6.55 -17.28
CA PHE A 16 -4.62 6.56 -15.81
C PHE A 16 -5.01 7.97 -15.35
N TYR A 17 -6.10 8.03 -14.58
CA TYR A 17 -6.59 9.27 -13.96
C TYR A 17 -6.64 9.07 -12.46
N GLY A 18 -6.10 10.02 -11.73
CA GLY A 18 -6.11 9.91 -10.28
C GLY A 18 -6.30 11.25 -9.59
N PHE A 19 -6.69 11.14 -8.34
CA PHE A 19 -6.90 12.27 -7.46
C PHE A 19 -6.52 11.89 -6.04
N LYS A 20 -5.57 12.60 -5.45
CA LYS A 20 -5.13 12.42 -4.07
C LYS A 20 -5.36 13.68 -3.26
N PHE A 21 -6.08 13.54 -2.17
CA PHE A 21 -6.23 14.55 -1.13
C PHE A 21 -5.46 14.10 0.11
N SER A 22 -4.68 14.99 0.72
CA SER A 22 -4.00 14.75 1.99
C SER A 22 -4.14 15.94 2.91
N TYR A 23 -4.40 15.66 4.18
CA TYR A 23 -4.35 16.62 5.27
C TYR A 23 -3.50 16.05 6.39
N ASP A 24 -2.56 16.83 6.90
CA ASP A 24 -1.71 16.47 8.02
C ASP A 24 -1.50 17.66 8.95
N ASN A 25 -1.46 17.38 10.24
CA ASN A 25 -0.94 18.23 11.29
C ASN A 25 -0.08 17.41 12.25
N GLU A 26 0.41 18.01 13.34
CA GLU A 26 1.29 17.33 14.29
C GLU A 26 0.66 16.09 14.95
N LEU A 27 -0.66 16.10 15.16
CA LEU A 27 -1.38 15.05 15.89
C LEU A 27 -2.03 14.02 14.94
N PHE A 28 -2.71 14.48 13.89
CA PHE A 28 -3.46 13.58 13.02
C PHE A 28 -3.34 13.96 11.55
N GLY A 29 -3.58 12.98 10.69
CA GLY A 29 -3.65 13.15 9.25
C GLY A 29 -4.69 12.26 8.62
N THR A 30 -5.03 12.54 7.36
CA THR A 30 -5.88 11.70 6.53
C THR A 30 -5.47 11.79 5.08
N THR A 31 -5.65 10.69 4.36
CA THR A 31 -5.50 10.63 2.90
C THR A 31 -6.75 10.03 2.29
N ALA A 32 -7.21 10.61 1.20
CA ALA A 32 -8.18 10.01 0.30
C ALA A 32 -7.57 9.97 -1.10
N HIS A 33 -7.46 8.81 -1.69
CA HIS A 33 -6.84 8.60 -3.00
C HIS A 33 -7.76 7.74 -3.86
N TYR A 34 -8.04 8.19 -5.07
CA TYR A 34 -8.81 7.47 -6.08
C TYR A 34 -8.01 7.42 -7.38
N ALA A 35 -8.01 6.28 -8.04
CA ALA A 35 -7.43 6.12 -9.37
C ALA A 35 -8.32 5.26 -10.27
N LEU A 36 -8.34 5.59 -11.56
CA LEU A 36 -9.03 4.91 -12.63
C LEU A 36 -8.02 4.50 -13.70
N SER A 37 -8.05 3.24 -14.12
CA SER A 37 -7.36 2.74 -15.30
C SER A 37 -8.39 2.59 -16.43
N ASN A 38 -8.26 3.43 -17.47
CA ASN A 38 -9.07 3.36 -18.68
C ASN A 38 -8.32 2.49 -19.70
N GLU A 39 -8.70 1.23 -19.78
CA GLU A 39 -7.98 0.19 -20.52
C GLU A 39 -8.35 0.19 -22.00
N ASP A 40 -7.37 0.01 -22.88
CA ASP A 40 -7.60 -0.04 -24.34
C ASP A 40 -8.24 -1.35 -24.81
N THR A 41 -7.97 -2.46 -24.10
CA THR A 41 -8.33 -3.80 -24.57
C THR A 41 -9.25 -4.60 -23.65
N GLN A 42 -9.53 -4.08 -22.46
CA GLN A 42 -10.34 -4.75 -21.43
C GLN A 42 -11.26 -3.76 -20.70
N LYS A 43 -11.99 -4.22 -19.68
CA LYS A 43 -12.80 -3.35 -18.83
C LYS A 43 -11.91 -2.44 -17.99
N ASN A 44 -12.40 -1.24 -17.71
CA ASN A 44 -11.72 -0.26 -16.88
C ASN A 44 -11.63 -0.75 -15.42
N GLY A 45 -10.44 -0.59 -14.84
CA GLY A 45 -10.21 -0.82 -13.43
C GLY A 45 -10.28 0.47 -12.60
N ASN A 46 -10.55 0.34 -11.33
CA ASN A 46 -10.40 1.46 -10.38
C ASN A 46 -10.03 0.96 -9.00
N ILE A 47 -9.47 1.88 -8.22
CA ILE A 47 -9.08 1.64 -6.83
C ILE A 47 -9.23 2.94 -6.05
N TYR A 48 -9.64 2.82 -4.79
CA TYR A 48 -9.54 3.93 -3.85
C TYR A 48 -8.94 3.49 -2.51
N ASN A 49 -8.26 4.42 -1.84
CA ASN A 49 -7.70 4.26 -0.51
C ASN A 49 -8.17 5.42 0.38
N LEU A 50 -8.66 5.09 1.56
CA LEU A 50 -8.95 6.05 2.63
C LEU A 50 -8.08 5.69 3.83
N GLU A 51 -7.25 6.62 4.31
CA GLU A 51 -6.36 6.43 5.44
C GLU A 51 -6.55 7.50 6.50
N ALA A 52 -6.48 7.11 7.76
CA ALA A 52 -6.38 7.99 8.92
C ALA A 52 -5.07 7.72 9.66
N ARG A 53 -4.37 8.78 10.09
CA ARG A 53 -3.09 8.75 10.82
C ARG A 53 -3.20 9.46 12.15
N LEU A 54 -2.48 8.96 13.15
CA LEU A 54 -2.39 9.55 14.49
C LEU A 54 -0.95 9.46 15.02
N ASN A 55 -0.41 10.59 15.49
CA ASN A 55 0.87 10.65 16.18
C ASN A 55 0.63 10.84 17.68
N ILE A 56 0.97 9.83 18.49
CA ILE A 56 0.73 9.86 19.94
C ILE A 56 1.85 9.12 20.70
N LEU A 57 2.36 9.73 21.76
CA LEU A 57 3.39 9.13 22.63
C LEU A 57 4.63 8.63 21.88
N GLY A 58 5.01 9.30 20.78
CA GLY A 58 6.13 8.91 19.93
C GLY A 58 5.80 7.82 18.89
N PHE A 59 4.60 7.24 18.92
CA PHE A 59 4.12 6.33 17.87
C PHE A 59 3.51 7.12 16.71
N ALA A 60 3.83 6.68 15.49
CA ALA A 60 3.07 7.01 14.29
C ALA A 60 2.18 5.81 13.95
N LEU A 61 0.87 6.01 14.07
CA LEU A 61 -0.14 4.99 13.83
C LEU A 61 -0.94 5.34 12.58
N SER A 62 -1.33 4.34 11.78
CA SER A 62 -2.34 4.56 10.75
C SER A 62 -3.26 3.35 10.62
N THR A 63 -4.42 3.59 10.02
CA THR A 63 -5.33 2.56 9.55
C THR A 63 -5.99 3.05 8.27
N GLY A 64 -6.31 2.14 7.38
CA GLY A 64 -6.95 2.48 6.13
C GLY A 64 -7.79 1.36 5.54
N TYR A 65 -8.49 1.75 4.50
CA TYR A 65 -9.36 0.89 3.72
C TYR A 65 -9.10 1.12 2.24
N ILE A 66 -8.84 0.04 1.51
CA ILE A 66 -8.66 0.03 0.06
C ILE A 66 -9.76 -0.83 -0.55
N GLU A 67 -10.33 -0.39 -1.66
CA GLU A 67 -11.30 -1.19 -2.42
C GLU A 67 -11.07 -1.01 -3.93
N THR A 68 -11.26 -2.09 -4.67
CA THR A 68 -11.09 -2.15 -6.11
C THR A 68 -12.41 -2.44 -6.82
N GLN A 69 -12.41 -2.23 -8.13
CA GLN A 69 -13.53 -2.54 -9.01
C GLN A 69 -13.81 -4.06 -9.04
N LYS A 70 -15.10 -4.43 -9.05
CA LYS A 70 -15.56 -5.79 -8.87
C LYS A 70 -15.08 -6.77 -9.95
N ASP A 71 -15.10 -6.39 -11.23
CA ASP A 71 -14.89 -7.33 -12.34
C ASP A 71 -13.41 -7.52 -12.69
N VAL A 72 -12.60 -6.44 -12.55
CA VAL A 72 -11.20 -6.40 -13.04
C VAL A 72 -10.21 -5.84 -12.03
N GLY A 73 -10.67 -5.45 -10.83
CA GLY A 73 -9.81 -4.87 -9.81
C GLY A 73 -9.29 -3.48 -10.18
N ALA A 74 -8.04 -3.21 -9.86
CA ALA A 74 -7.39 -1.94 -10.15
C ALA A 74 -6.95 -1.77 -11.61
N GLY A 75 -7.05 -2.83 -12.44
CA GLY A 75 -6.49 -2.82 -13.78
C GLY A 75 -4.96 -2.68 -13.77
N ASN A 76 -4.40 -1.96 -14.75
CA ASN A 76 -2.96 -1.77 -14.86
C ASN A 76 -2.38 -0.73 -13.87
N ILE A 77 -3.17 -0.13 -12.96
CA ILE A 77 -2.66 0.83 -11.96
C ILE A 77 -1.57 0.20 -11.09
N SER A 78 -1.70 -1.08 -10.70
CA SER A 78 -0.69 -1.78 -9.90
C SER A 78 0.72 -1.78 -10.55
N SER A 79 0.80 -1.71 -11.87
CA SER A 79 2.06 -1.75 -12.62
C SER A 79 2.57 -0.39 -13.08
N PHE A 80 1.67 0.59 -13.31
CA PHE A 80 2.00 1.86 -13.94
C PHE A 80 1.52 3.09 -13.17
N GLY A 81 0.71 2.90 -12.14
CA GLY A 81 0.20 3.99 -11.31
C GLY A 81 0.88 4.09 -9.95
N ASP A 82 0.29 4.86 -9.05
CA ASP A 82 0.76 5.00 -7.68
C ASP A 82 0.50 3.73 -6.87
N ASN A 83 1.46 3.34 -6.06
CA ASN A 83 1.24 2.32 -5.05
C ASN A 83 0.33 2.86 -3.95
N MET A 84 -0.82 2.23 -3.76
CA MET A 84 -1.81 2.61 -2.74
C MET A 84 -1.79 1.70 -1.51
N SER A 85 -1.08 0.57 -1.57
CA SER A 85 -0.97 -0.37 -0.45
C SER A 85 0.26 -0.06 0.42
N PRO A 86 0.16 -0.07 1.74
CA PRO A 86 1.30 -0.01 2.63
C PRO A 86 2.00 -1.37 2.81
N LEU A 87 1.37 -2.47 2.35
CA LEU A 87 1.89 -3.83 2.45
C LEU A 87 3.07 -4.02 1.48
N ASP A 88 4.04 -4.80 1.87
CA ASP A 88 5.26 -5.00 1.09
C ASP A 88 5.01 -5.81 -0.19
N ASP A 89 4.26 -6.90 -0.07
CA ASP A 89 3.82 -7.68 -1.21
C ASP A 89 2.44 -7.22 -1.71
N GLY A 90 1.44 -7.17 -0.83
CA GLY A 90 0.10 -6.69 -1.13
C GLY A 90 -0.55 -7.38 -2.34
N GLU A 91 -0.23 -8.66 -2.57
CA GLU A 91 -0.52 -9.36 -3.83
C GLU A 91 -2.00 -9.29 -4.24
N GLN A 92 -2.92 -9.41 -3.28
CA GLN A 92 -4.35 -9.43 -3.56
C GLN A 92 -5.04 -8.06 -3.44
N VAL A 93 -4.31 -7.02 -2.98
CA VAL A 93 -4.90 -5.66 -2.79
C VAL A 93 -5.44 -5.06 -4.08
N TYR A 94 -4.88 -5.42 -5.22
CA TYR A 94 -5.25 -4.90 -6.54
C TYR A 94 -6.16 -5.84 -7.34
N SER A 95 -6.49 -7.00 -6.78
CA SER A 95 -7.34 -8.02 -7.41
C SER A 95 -8.78 -7.55 -7.60
N ALA A 96 -9.57 -8.31 -8.38
CA ALA A 96 -10.98 -8.04 -8.58
C ALA A 96 -11.77 -8.17 -7.26
N ASP A 97 -12.71 -7.23 -7.02
CA ASP A 97 -13.55 -7.18 -5.80
C ASP A 97 -12.73 -7.17 -4.49
N ALA A 98 -11.48 -6.68 -4.52
CA ALA A 98 -10.65 -6.64 -3.33
C ALA A 98 -11.08 -5.56 -2.37
N LYS A 99 -11.13 -5.91 -1.08
CA LYS A 99 -11.42 -5.04 0.06
C LYS A 99 -10.37 -5.28 1.13
N THR A 100 -9.47 -4.34 1.29
CA THR A 100 -8.36 -4.44 2.23
C THR A 100 -8.57 -3.49 3.41
N ILE A 101 -8.46 -4.01 4.62
CA ILE A 101 -8.32 -3.21 5.84
C ILE A 101 -6.88 -3.39 6.32
N TYR A 102 -6.21 -2.29 6.65
CA TYR A 102 -4.85 -2.35 7.18
C TYR A 102 -4.65 -1.44 8.39
N ALA A 103 -3.63 -1.76 9.17
CA ALA A 103 -3.14 -0.92 10.26
C ALA A 103 -1.61 -0.90 10.25
N THR A 104 -1.03 0.25 10.60
CA THR A 104 0.41 0.41 10.76
C THR A 104 0.75 1.00 12.12
N ALA A 105 1.91 0.63 12.65
CA ALA A 105 2.49 1.25 13.83
C ALA A 105 3.98 1.41 13.62
N ALA A 106 4.52 2.61 13.80
CA ALA A 106 5.95 2.88 13.73
C ALA A 106 6.40 3.61 15.00
N TYR A 107 7.62 3.27 15.48
CA TYR A 107 8.21 3.88 16.64
C TYR A 107 9.71 4.14 16.42
N PRO A 108 10.17 5.40 16.41
CA PRO A 108 11.57 5.75 16.27
C PRO A 108 12.32 5.61 17.60
N ILE A 109 13.53 5.03 17.53
CA ILE A 109 14.46 4.87 18.65
C ILE A 109 15.83 5.37 18.17
N ASN A 110 16.14 6.64 18.35
CA ASN A 110 17.32 7.30 17.79
C ASN A 110 17.36 7.12 16.25
N ASP A 111 18.40 6.47 15.71
CA ASP A 111 18.60 6.23 14.30
C ASP A 111 17.88 4.96 13.79
N LEU A 112 17.19 4.22 14.68
CA LEU A 112 16.41 3.03 14.35
C LEU A 112 14.91 3.36 14.36
N THR A 113 14.18 2.95 13.32
CA THR A 113 12.72 2.95 13.32
C THR A 113 12.22 1.51 13.22
N LEU A 114 11.39 1.11 14.18
CA LEU A 114 10.67 -0.16 14.13
C LEU A 114 9.26 0.08 13.60
N LYS A 115 8.83 -0.72 12.62
CA LYS A 115 7.51 -0.60 12.02
C LYS A 115 6.85 -1.97 11.89
N ALA A 116 5.56 -2.03 12.19
CA ALA A 116 4.70 -3.18 11.94
C ALA A 116 3.53 -2.75 11.05
N ILE A 117 3.19 -3.56 10.06
CA ILE A 117 2.05 -3.37 9.18
C ILE A 117 1.30 -4.69 9.16
N TYR A 118 -0.02 -4.63 9.32
CA TYR A 118 -0.89 -5.78 9.11
C TYR A 118 -2.03 -5.37 8.19
N GLY A 119 -2.32 -6.21 7.21
CA GLY A 119 -3.44 -6.06 6.30
C GLY A 119 -4.20 -7.37 6.12
N SER A 120 -5.51 -7.26 5.98
CA SER A 120 -6.40 -8.35 5.61
C SER A 120 -7.20 -7.93 4.40
N THR A 121 -7.12 -8.72 3.34
CA THR A 121 -7.76 -8.48 2.04
C THR A 121 -8.76 -9.59 1.76
N GLN A 122 -10.02 -9.23 1.61
CA GLN A 122 -11.03 -10.11 1.01
C GLN A 122 -11.10 -9.80 -0.48
N PHE A 123 -11.06 -10.81 -1.33
CA PHE A 123 -11.03 -10.65 -2.79
C PHE A 123 -11.79 -11.75 -3.50
N ASP A 124 -12.08 -11.55 -4.79
CA ASP A 124 -12.82 -12.47 -5.66
C ASP A 124 -14.30 -12.65 -5.24
N GLU A 125 -15.13 -13.15 -6.17
CA GLU A 125 -16.55 -13.44 -5.97
C GLU A 125 -16.81 -14.51 -4.90
N ASN A 126 -15.80 -15.34 -4.58
CA ASN A 126 -15.89 -16.40 -3.56
C ASN A 126 -15.54 -15.91 -2.16
N ASN A 127 -15.24 -14.63 -1.98
CA ASN A 127 -14.79 -14.00 -0.72
C ASN A 127 -13.59 -14.75 -0.10
N LEU A 128 -12.56 -14.93 -0.87
CA LEU A 128 -11.29 -15.47 -0.41
C LEU A 128 -10.55 -14.43 0.43
N ASP A 129 -9.83 -14.87 1.44
CA ASP A 129 -9.08 -13.99 2.32
C ASP A 129 -7.56 -14.14 2.11
N ALA A 130 -6.84 -13.04 2.20
CA ALA A 130 -5.39 -12.98 2.25
C ALA A 130 -4.95 -12.03 3.36
N ASP A 131 -4.03 -12.49 4.20
CA ASP A 131 -3.47 -11.74 5.32
C ASP A 131 -1.97 -11.53 5.12
N GLU A 132 -1.48 -10.35 5.44
CA GLU A 132 -0.06 -10.04 5.39
C GLU A 132 0.38 -9.27 6.63
N LEU A 133 1.48 -9.75 7.26
CA LEU A 133 2.18 -9.08 8.34
C LEU A 133 3.58 -8.70 7.86
N ASN A 134 3.92 -7.41 7.93
CA ASN A 134 5.27 -6.92 7.71
C ASN A 134 5.86 -6.39 9.03
N LEU A 135 7.08 -6.84 9.37
CA LEU A 135 7.89 -6.30 10.44
C LEU A 135 9.16 -5.71 9.86
N ILE A 136 9.39 -4.42 10.08
CA ILE A 136 10.46 -3.67 9.43
C ILE A 136 11.32 -2.99 10.50
N ALA A 137 12.64 -3.12 10.37
CA ALA A 137 13.63 -2.38 11.12
C ALA A 137 14.45 -1.53 10.15
N GLU A 138 14.25 -0.22 10.17
CA GLU A 138 14.96 0.75 9.34
C GLU A 138 16.06 1.42 10.19
N TYR A 139 17.29 1.47 9.70
CA TYR A 139 18.41 2.10 10.41
C TYR A 139 19.15 3.08 9.50
N SER A 140 19.25 4.33 9.97
CA SER A 140 20.01 5.39 9.31
C SER A 140 21.47 5.32 9.72
N ILE A 141 22.34 4.82 8.84
CA ILE A 141 23.79 4.70 9.08
C ILE A 141 24.45 6.08 8.99
N THR A 142 24.04 6.85 7.98
CA THR A 142 24.36 8.29 7.81
C THR A 142 23.13 9.00 7.26
N GLU A 143 23.21 10.32 7.04
CA GLU A 143 22.12 11.09 6.40
C GLU A 143 21.83 10.59 4.98
N GLU A 144 22.84 10.06 4.27
CA GLU A 144 22.71 9.55 2.90
C GLU A 144 22.53 8.03 2.80
N LEU A 145 22.93 7.27 3.85
CA LEU A 145 22.97 5.80 3.82
C LEU A 145 21.99 5.20 4.82
N ASN A 146 20.98 4.54 4.29
CA ASN A 146 19.95 3.86 5.06
C ASN A 146 19.93 2.36 4.75
N THR A 147 19.59 1.53 5.73
CA THR A 147 19.35 0.10 5.56
C THR A 147 18.03 -0.28 6.20
N ALA A 148 17.36 -1.29 5.65
CA ALA A 148 16.17 -1.88 6.24
C ALA A 148 16.25 -3.41 6.21
N LEU A 149 15.77 -4.03 7.27
CA LEU A 149 15.50 -5.46 7.37
C LEU A 149 13.99 -5.65 7.44
N THR A 150 13.43 -6.39 6.49
CA THR A 150 12.00 -6.63 6.40
C THR A 150 11.70 -8.12 6.50
N TYR A 151 10.78 -8.47 7.40
CA TYR A 151 10.16 -9.78 7.50
C TYR A 151 8.71 -9.67 7.02
N VAL A 152 8.29 -10.59 6.15
CA VAL A 152 6.92 -10.72 5.65
C VAL A 152 6.40 -12.11 5.97
N ASP A 153 5.20 -12.20 6.53
CA ASP A 153 4.39 -13.42 6.68
C ASP A 153 3.10 -13.22 5.89
N TYR A 154 2.95 -13.96 4.80
CA TYR A 154 1.80 -13.91 3.89
C TYR A 154 1.01 -15.22 3.95
N LYS A 155 -0.31 -15.10 4.06
CA LYS A 155 -1.25 -16.22 4.10
C LYS A 155 -2.43 -15.94 3.19
N GLU A 156 -2.85 -16.95 2.44
CA GLU A 156 -3.97 -16.89 1.50
C GLU A 156 -4.79 -18.17 1.55
N ASP A 157 -6.12 -18.05 1.45
CA ASP A 157 -7.05 -19.19 1.50
C ASP A 157 -6.96 -20.09 0.27
N GLN A 158 -6.53 -19.56 -0.88
CA GLN A 158 -6.34 -20.33 -2.11
C GLN A 158 -4.89 -20.78 -2.25
N ASN A 159 -4.73 -22.10 -2.24
CA ASN A 159 -3.47 -22.79 -2.52
C ASN A 159 -2.43 -22.70 -1.40
N ASP A 160 -1.42 -23.56 -1.53
CA ASP A 160 -0.18 -23.55 -0.74
C ASP A 160 0.68 -22.28 -1.01
N SER A 161 0.05 -21.11 -1.18
CA SER A 161 0.70 -19.82 -1.45
C SER A 161 1.21 -19.12 -0.18
N ASN A 162 1.05 -19.73 0.98
CA ASN A 162 1.59 -19.22 2.24
C ASN A 162 3.10 -19.21 2.22
N TYR A 163 3.72 -18.10 2.57
CA TYR A 163 5.16 -18.00 2.65
C TYR A 163 5.61 -17.00 3.72
N GLU A 164 6.84 -17.18 4.16
CA GLU A 164 7.58 -16.22 4.96
C GLU A 164 8.82 -15.80 4.20
N LYS A 165 9.15 -14.52 4.18
CA LYS A 165 10.41 -14.04 3.62
C LYS A 165 11.09 -13.04 4.54
N LEU A 166 12.42 -13.07 4.51
CA LEU A 166 13.28 -12.09 5.19
C LEU A 166 14.25 -11.54 4.17
N PHE A 167 14.31 -10.22 4.02
CA PHE A 167 15.25 -9.56 3.13
C PHE A 167 15.79 -8.28 3.72
N ALA A 168 16.93 -7.83 3.23
CA ALA A 168 17.54 -6.58 3.59
C ALA A 168 17.79 -5.74 2.35
N ASN A 169 17.61 -4.43 2.47
CA ASN A 169 17.99 -3.46 1.45
C ASN A 169 18.94 -2.40 2.03
N ILE A 170 19.72 -1.80 1.15
CA ILE A 170 20.59 -0.65 1.45
C ILE A 170 20.27 0.40 0.41
N THR A 171 19.95 1.61 0.88
CA THR A 171 19.64 2.76 0.02
C THR A 171 20.68 3.86 0.27
N TYR A 172 21.32 4.32 -0.82
CA TYR A 172 22.20 5.47 -0.80
C TYR A 172 21.61 6.60 -1.63
N SER A 173 21.45 7.79 -1.00
CA SER A 173 20.95 9.00 -1.64
C SER A 173 22.10 10.00 -1.85
N PHE A 174 22.26 10.55 -3.05
CA PHE A 174 23.34 11.47 -3.42
C PHE A 174 22.80 12.75 -4.06
#